data_8dab26c6a4db56cd32ffe301c8725912
#
_entry.id   8dab26c6a4db56cd32ffe301c8725912
#
_cell.length_a   1.000
_cell.length_b   1.000
_cell.length_c   1.000
_cell.angle_alpha   90.00
_cell.angle_beta   90.00
_cell.angle_gamma   90.00
#
_symmetry.space_group_name_H-M   'P 1'
#
loop_
_entity.id
_entity.type
_entity.pdbx_description
1 polymer ?
#
loop_
_entity_poly.entity_id
_entity_poly.type
_entity_poly.pdbx_seq_one_letter_code
_entity_poly.pdbx_strand_id
1 'polypeptide(L)'
;MKKQSKYQEVVSYLKNGIESGRFPTGSRLPSIRQLSLDFHCSKDTVQRALLELRHEQYLYAKPQSGYYVLEQGQHQDLEIEVTDEHASAYDDFRLCINETLIGRENYLFNYYDNQEGLEDLRQSIHKLLFDQALYCKADQLVLTSGTQQALFILSQISFPSQAKEILVEQPTYHRMNRLLIAQGLDYQTIERGIDGIDLEELESHFKTGKIKFFYTIPRFHYPLGHSYSEQDKRAILDLATKYGVYIVEDDYLGDLDSKKGQTFHYLDTEERVIYIKSFSTSLFPALRITALILPNAIKEAFVAYKNILDYDSNLIMQKALSLYIDSQLFEKNRLARLSNQEDYQKQIEERLANTPCPLPHFPLHDGLLLDLRQYPKIASLKHSQLGLDFFEEAYLGACPYQFAKVSLDNLENVLDYLKAELDWLPTLLFLIVQLLLGLPPFQDIFGRYRHPWVFG
;
A
#
# COMPACT_ATOMS: atom_id res chain seq x y z
N MET A 1 -48.72 14.49 -5.10
CA MET A 1 -48.13 13.16 -5.31
C MET A 1 -47.71 13.03 -6.77
N LYS A 2 -46.43 12.88 -7.04
CA LYS A 2 -45.94 12.62 -8.42
C LYS A 2 -46.40 11.23 -8.82
N LYS A 3 -47.11 11.14 -9.94
CA LYS A 3 -47.59 9.88 -10.52
C LYS A 3 -46.37 9.04 -10.91
N GLN A 4 -46.14 7.90 -10.26
CA GLN A 4 -45.04 6.99 -10.56
C GLN A 4 -45.14 6.52 -12.01
N SER A 5 -44.07 6.45 -12.74
CA SER A 5 -44.08 5.99 -14.14
C SER A 5 -44.37 4.48 -14.18
N LYS A 6 -45.05 4.03 -15.26
CA LYS A 6 -45.32 2.58 -15.45
C LYS A 6 -44.08 1.71 -15.39
N TYR A 7 -42.98 2.22 -15.84
CA TYR A 7 -41.66 1.61 -15.71
C TYR A 7 -41.27 1.36 -14.24
N GLN A 8 -41.38 2.40 -13.40
CA GLN A 8 -41.06 2.29 -11.96
C GLN A 8 -42.05 1.37 -11.21
N GLU A 9 -43.32 1.32 -11.64
CA GLU A 9 -44.29 0.39 -11.07
C GLU A 9 -43.85 -1.07 -11.32
N VAL A 10 -43.40 -1.41 -12.53
CA VAL A 10 -42.94 -2.77 -12.89
C VAL A 10 -41.68 -3.12 -12.13
N VAL A 11 -40.68 -2.22 -12.07
CA VAL A 11 -39.41 -2.44 -11.32
C VAL A 11 -39.71 -2.70 -9.85
N SER A 12 -40.50 -1.82 -9.21
CA SER A 12 -40.84 -1.96 -7.78
C SER A 12 -41.61 -3.23 -7.48
N TYR A 13 -42.59 -3.63 -8.34
CA TYR A 13 -43.35 -4.86 -8.16
C TYR A 13 -42.48 -6.11 -8.21
N LEU A 14 -41.60 -6.19 -9.18
CA LEU A 14 -40.69 -7.33 -9.34
C LEU A 14 -39.65 -7.38 -8.21
N LYS A 15 -39.05 -6.26 -7.87
CA LYS A 15 -38.07 -6.13 -6.80
C LYS A 15 -38.64 -6.54 -5.45
N ASN A 16 -39.75 -5.93 -5.06
CA ASN A 16 -40.48 -6.30 -3.83
C ASN A 16 -40.93 -7.75 -3.82
N GLY A 17 -41.32 -8.29 -4.98
CA GLY A 17 -41.74 -9.69 -5.12
C GLY A 17 -40.58 -10.67 -4.94
N ILE A 18 -39.38 -10.30 -5.34
CA ILE A 18 -38.15 -11.09 -5.13
C ILE A 18 -37.73 -11.00 -3.65
N GLU A 19 -37.64 -9.79 -3.11
CA GLU A 19 -37.23 -9.54 -1.72
C GLU A 19 -38.16 -10.17 -0.69
N SER A 20 -39.47 -10.20 -0.97
CA SER A 20 -40.49 -10.86 -0.13
C SER A 20 -40.58 -12.39 -0.30
N GLY A 21 -39.78 -12.98 -1.20
CA GLY A 21 -39.84 -14.42 -1.52
C GLY A 21 -41.03 -14.84 -2.38
N ARG A 22 -41.85 -13.91 -2.86
CA ARG A 22 -42.98 -14.18 -3.78
C ARG A 22 -42.49 -14.78 -5.09
N PHE A 23 -41.31 -14.34 -5.56
CA PHE A 23 -40.59 -14.94 -6.66
C PHE A 23 -39.34 -15.61 -6.09
N PRO A 24 -39.33 -16.91 -5.80
CA PRO A 24 -38.18 -17.59 -5.20
C PRO A 24 -36.99 -17.62 -6.13
N THR A 25 -35.78 -17.69 -5.54
CA THR A 25 -34.52 -17.91 -6.25
C THR A 25 -34.65 -19.06 -7.26
N GLY A 26 -34.11 -18.83 -8.46
CA GLY A 26 -34.17 -19.80 -9.57
C GLY A 26 -35.54 -19.94 -10.23
N SER A 27 -36.60 -19.29 -9.69
CA SER A 27 -37.91 -19.31 -10.32
C SER A 27 -37.98 -18.44 -11.57
N ARG A 28 -38.84 -18.85 -12.51
CA ARG A 28 -39.09 -18.08 -13.72
C ARG A 28 -40.09 -16.96 -13.44
N LEU A 29 -39.74 -15.74 -13.86
CA LEU A 29 -40.66 -14.61 -13.81
C LEU A 29 -41.79 -14.72 -14.87
N PRO A 30 -42.94 -14.01 -14.67
CA PRO A 30 -43.96 -13.87 -15.69
C PRO A 30 -43.40 -13.35 -17.00
N SER A 31 -43.95 -13.78 -18.11
CA SER A 31 -43.45 -13.37 -19.44
C SER A 31 -43.61 -11.84 -19.66
N ILE A 32 -42.77 -11.25 -20.53
CA ILE A 32 -42.91 -9.86 -20.95
C ILE A 32 -44.34 -9.53 -21.41
N ARG A 33 -44.99 -10.49 -22.11
CA ARG A 33 -46.36 -10.32 -22.58
C ARG A 33 -47.32 -10.25 -21.40
N GLN A 34 -47.16 -11.11 -20.41
CA GLN A 34 -48.02 -11.13 -19.22
C GLN A 34 -47.85 -9.84 -18.40
N LEU A 35 -46.63 -9.46 -18.09
CA LEU A 35 -46.35 -8.21 -17.37
C LEU A 35 -46.85 -6.96 -18.11
N SER A 36 -46.77 -6.94 -19.44
CA SER A 36 -47.30 -5.86 -20.27
C SER A 36 -48.83 -5.75 -20.14
N LEU A 37 -49.52 -6.87 -20.03
CA LEU A 37 -51.00 -6.91 -19.80
C LEU A 37 -51.32 -6.47 -18.36
N ASP A 38 -50.63 -7.02 -17.38
CA ASP A 38 -50.89 -6.78 -15.96
C ASP A 38 -50.69 -5.29 -15.57
N PHE A 39 -49.68 -4.66 -16.14
CA PHE A 39 -49.34 -3.25 -15.86
C PHE A 39 -49.91 -2.26 -16.88
N HIS A 40 -50.66 -2.72 -17.88
CA HIS A 40 -51.19 -1.87 -18.96
C HIS A 40 -50.12 -0.94 -19.55
N CYS A 41 -48.95 -1.49 -19.92
CA CYS A 41 -47.84 -0.78 -20.51
C CYS A 41 -47.24 -1.51 -21.74
N SER A 42 -46.39 -0.84 -22.49
CA SER A 42 -45.75 -1.43 -23.67
C SER A 42 -44.79 -2.56 -23.28
N LYS A 43 -44.56 -3.51 -24.20
CA LYS A 43 -43.54 -4.56 -24.02
C LYS A 43 -42.13 -3.96 -23.82
N ASP A 44 -41.84 -2.85 -24.49
CA ASP A 44 -40.55 -2.16 -24.36
C ASP A 44 -40.35 -1.59 -22.96
N THR A 45 -41.45 -1.09 -22.31
CA THR A 45 -41.41 -0.62 -20.92
C THR A 45 -41.05 -1.76 -19.97
N VAL A 46 -41.69 -2.94 -20.15
CA VAL A 46 -41.38 -4.14 -19.35
C VAL A 46 -39.96 -4.63 -19.61
N GLN A 47 -39.53 -4.66 -20.88
CA GLN A 47 -38.21 -5.11 -21.25
C GLN A 47 -37.11 -4.23 -20.63
N ARG A 48 -37.29 -2.91 -20.61
CA ARG A 48 -36.39 -1.98 -19.93
C ARG A 48 -36.33 -2.24 -18.43
N ALA A 49 -37.46 -2.46 -17.78
CA ALA A 49 -37.53 -2.80 -16.36
C ALA A 49 -36.78 -4.11 -16.03
N LEU A 50 -36.95 -5.14 -16.86
CA LEU A 50 -36.23 -6.40 -16.70
C LEU A 50 -34.70 -6.28 -16.98
N LEU A 51 -34.31 -5.41 -17.89
CA LEU A 51 -32.92 -5.11 -18.15
C LEU A 51 -32.29 -4.38 -16.97
N GLU A 52 -33.00 -3.43 -16.35
CA GLU A 52 -32.52 -2.76 -15.12
C GLU A 52 -32.32 -3.76 -13.98
N LEU A 53 -33.33 -4.58 -13.69
CA LEU A 53 -33.24 -5.61 -12.66
C LEU A 53 -32.16 -6.66 -12.94
N ARG A 54 -31.85 -6.93 -14.22
CA ARG A 54 -30.69 -7.75 -14.60
C ARG A 54 -29.38 -7.02 -14.34
N HIS A 55 -29.31 -5.74 -14.62
CA HIS A 55 -28.16 -4.88 -14.30
C HIS A 55 -27.92 -4.78 -12.78
N GLU A 56 -29.01 -4.69 -12.00
CA GLU A 56 -28.99 -4.71 -10.54
C GLU A 56 -28.78 -6.13 -9.96
N GLN A 57 -28.49 -7.14 -10.80
CA GLN A 57 -28.25 -8.53 -10.40
C GLN A 57 -29.42 -9.25 -9.70
N TYR A 58 -30.65 -8.77 -9.87
CA TYR A 58 -31.85 -9.49 -9.40
C TYR A 58 -32.22 -10.63 -10.31
N LEU A 59 -31.86 -10.56 -11.61
CA LEU A 59 -32.32 -11.46 -12.65
C LEU A 59 -31.18 -11.93 -13.56
N TYR A 60 -31.37 -13.14 -14.12
CA TYR A 60 -30.63 -13.59 -15.28
C TYR A 60 -31.55 -14.06 -16.39
N ALA A 61 -31.09 -13.93 -17.63
CA ALA A 61 -31.86 -14.34 -18.79
C ALA A 61 -31.37 -15.69 -19.33
N LYS A 62 -32.32 -16.64 -19.57
CA LYS A 62 -32.00 -17.83 -20.36
C LYS A 62 -32.51 -17.65 -21.80
N PRO A 63 -31.65 -17.81 -22.82
CA PRO A 63 -32.06 -17.70 -24.21
C PRO A 63 -33.32 -18.57 -24.50
N GLN A 64 -34.28 -17.99 -25.19
CA GLN A 64 -35.57 -18.62 -25.55
C GLN A 64 -36.45 -19.09 -24.39
N SER A 65 -36.05 -18.91 -23.13
CA SER A 65 -36.77 -19.36 -21.95
C SER A 65 -37.35 -18.22 -21.10
N GLY A 66 -36.68 -17.08 -21.01
CA GLY A 66 -37.15 -15.90 -20.26
C GLY A 66 -36.21 -15.47 -19.14
N TYR A 67 -36.75 -14.70 -18.19
CA TYR A 67 -36.02 -14.17 -17.04
C TYR A 67 -36.25 -15.01 -15.79
N TYR A 68 -35.23 -15.21 -15.03
CA TYR A 68 -35.17 -15.99 -13.79
C TYR A 68 -34.59 -15.19 -12.65
N VAL A 69 -35.10 -15.43 -11.44
CA VAL A 69 -34.57 -14.79 -10.23
C VAL A 69 -33.18 -15.33 -9.92
N LEU A 70 -32.24 -14.44 -9.79
CA LEU A 70 -30.88 -14.75 -9.35
C LEU A 70 -30.90 -15.07 -7.84
N GLU A 71 -30.07 -16.00 -7.41
CA GLU A 71 -29.87 -16.22 -6.00
C GLU A 71 -29.36 -14.89 -5.40
N GLN A 72 -30.23 -14.27 -4.59
CA GLN A 72 -29.82 -13.20 -3.73
C GLN A 72 -28.99 -13.87 -2.65
N GLY A 73 -27.70 -14.10 -2.93
CA GLY A 73 -26.78 -14.35 -1.85
C GLY A 73 -27.04 -13.26 -0.82
N GLN A 74 -27.01 -13.59 0.46
CA GLN A 74 -26.77 -12.55 1.43
C GLN A 74 -25.47 -11.89 0.98
N HIS A 75 -25.59 -10.84 0.14
CA HIS A 75 -24.64 -9.78 0.17
C HIS A 75 -24.75 -9.28 1.63
N GLN A 76 -24.04 -9.87 2.55
CA GLN A 76 -23.32 -9.02 3.45
C GLN A 76 -22.65 -8.05 2.49
N ASP A 77 -23.23 -6.86 2.37
CA ASP A 77 -22.44 -5.70 2.04
C ASP A 77 -21.27 -5.84 3.01
N LEU A 78 -20.21 -6.47 2.55
CA LEU A 78 -18.91 -6.13 3.01
C LEU A 78 -18.89 -4.65 2.64
N GLU A 79 -19.30 -3.80 3.57
CA GLU A 79 -18.82 -2.43 3.64
C GLU A 79 -17.31 -2.58 3.68
N ILE A 80 -16.75 -2.79 2.50
CA ILE A 80 -15.37 -2.44 2.28
C ILE A 80 -15.46 -0.94 2.48
N GLU A 81 -14.98 -0.49 3.61
CA GLU A 81 -14.65 0.92 3.79
C GLU A 81 -13.64 1.26 2.69
N VAL A 82 -14.18 1.57 1.51
CA VAL A 82 -13.43 2.27 0.48
C VAL A 82 -13.27 3.64 1.09
N THR A 83 -12.11 3.89 1.68
CA THR A 83 -11.77 5.23 2.14
C THR A 83 -12.05 6.17 0.99
N ASP A 84 -12.66 7.31 1.24
CA ASP A 84 -13.02 8.31 0.21
C ASP A 84 -11.84 8.65 -0.73
N GLU A 85 -10.60 8.49 -0.25
CA GLU A 85 -9.37 8.61 -1.02
C GLU A 85 -9.27 7.69 -2.25
N HIS A 86 -9.75 6.45 -2.15
CA HIS A 86 -9.66 5.49 -3.26
C HIS A 86 -10.92 5.44 -4.11
N ALA A 87 -12.05 5.97 -3.65
CA ALA A 87 -13.32 5.92 -4.36
C ALA A 87 -13.24 6.63 -5.73
N SER A 88 -12.70 7.84 -5.79
CA SER A 88 -12.57 8.60 -7.04
C SER A 88 -11.58 7.94 -8.02
N ALA A 89 -10.45 7.44 -7.54
CA ALA A 89 -9.47 6.75 -8.38
C ALA A 89 -10.02 5.44 -8.95
N TYR A 90 -10.80 4.71 -8.15
CA TYR A 90 -11.45 3.48 -8.57
C TYR A 90 -12.50 3.74 -9.65
N ASP A 91 -13.35 4.76 -9.49
CA ASP A 91 -14.37 5.11 -10.48
C ASP A 91 -13.75 5.53 -11.83
N ASP A 92 -12.74 6.38 -11.80
CA ASP A 92 -11.98 6.77 -12.98
C ASP A 92 -11.32 5.53 -13.66
N PHE A 93 -10.75 4.61 -12.86
CA PHE A 93 -10.13 3.38 -13.38
C PHE A 93 -11.17 2.40 -13.96
N ARG A 94 -12.35 2.29 -13.35
CA ARG A 94 -13.47 1.49 -13.86
C ARG A 94 -13.90 1.95 -15.25
N LEU A 95 -13.91 3.26 -15.52
CA LEU A 95 -14.17 3.78 -16.87
C LEU A 95 -13.11 3.30 -17.85
N CYS A 96 -11.83 3.32 -17.46
CA CYS A 96 -10.75 2.79 -18.30
C CYS A 96 -10.91 1.29 -18.58
N ILE A 97 -11.33 0.48 -17.59
CA ILE A 97 -11.63 -0.95 -17.81
C ILE A 97 -12.72 -1.11 -18.89
N ASN A 98 -13.82 -0.37 -18.79
CA ASN A 98 -14.90 -0.44 -19.75
C ASN A 98 -14.43 -0.10 -21.19
N GLU A 99 -13.59 0.93 -21.32
CA GLU A 99 -13.01 1.34 -22.61
C GLU A 99 -12.08 0.27 -23.21
N THR A 100 -11.46 -0.58 -22.40
CA THR A 100 -10.60 -1.66 -22.93
C THR A 100 -11.38 -2.75 -23.64
N LEU A 101 -12.68 -2.89 -23.32
CA LEU A 101 -13.54 -3.97 -23.80
C LEU A 101 -14.42 -3.56 -24.99
N ILE A 102 -14.31 -2.31 -25.46
CA ILE A 102 -15.16 -1.78 -26.54
C ILE A 102 -14.30 -1.47 -27.78
N GLY A 103 -14.35 -2.36 -28.79
CA GLY A 103 -13.71 -2.14 -30.08
C GLY A 103 -12.18 -2.10 -30.07
N ARG A 104 -11.55 -2.64 -29.05
CA ARG A 104 -10.09 -2.65 -28.85
C ARG A 104 -9.55 -4.03 -28.48
N GLU A 105 -10.29 -5.09 -28.77
CA GLU A 105 -10.05 -6.46 -28.26
C GLU A 105 -8.80 -7.14 -28.87
N ASN A 106 -8.21 -6.59 -29.93
CA ASN A 106 -7.10 -7.21 -30.67
C ASN A 106 -5.89 -7.55 -29.77
N TYR A 107 -5.62 -6.75 -28.73
CA TYR A 107 -4.53 -7.03 -27.80
C TYR A 107 -4.73 -8.32 -26.98
N LEU A 108 -5.96 -8.75 -26.78
CA LEU A 108 -6.28 -9.99 -26.05
C LEU A 108 -5.92 -11.25 -26.83
N PHE A 109 -5.80 -11.15 -28.17
CA PHE A 109 -5.51 -12.28 -29.05
C PHE A 109 -4.03 -12.36 -29.44
N ASN A 110 -3.24 -11.29 -29.21
CA ASN A 110 -1.80 -11.22 -29.51
C ASN A 110 -0.95 -11.46 -28.24
N TYR A 111 -1.39 -12.34 -27.38
CA TYR A 111 -0.88 -12.54 -26.02
C TYR A 111 0.56 -13.06 -25.94
N TYR A 112 1.02 -13.80 -26.98
CA TYR A 112 2.27 -14.57 -26.87
C TYR A 112 3.53 -13.82 -27.30
N ASP A 113 3.41 -12.59 -27.78
CA ASP A 113 4.52 -11.92 -28.45
C ASP A 113 5.41 -11.08 -27.54
N ASN A 114 4.93 -10.62 -26.37
CA ASN A 114 5.66 -9.72 -25.47
C ASN A 114 5.54 -10.12 -24.00
N GLN A 115 6.56 -10.74 -23.49
CA GLN A 115 6.61 -11.23 -22.12
C GLN A 115 7.14 -10.19 -21.12
N GLU A 116 7.63 -9.06 -21.61
CA GLU A 116 7.96 -7.90 -20.81
C GLU A 116 6.72 -7.13 -20.32
N GLY A 117 5.54 -7.46 -20.85
CA GLY A 117 4.28 -6.77 -20.60
C GLY A 117 3.73 -6.07 -21.83
N LEU A 118 2.47 -5.65 -21.75
CA LEU A 118 1.77 -4.97 -22.86
C LEU A 118 2.55 -3.73 -23.29
N GLU A 119 2.88 -3.65 -24.58
CA GLU A 119 3.71 -2.58 -25.14
C GLU A 119 3.10 -1.19 -24.88
N ASP A 120 1.78 -1.05 -25.08
CA ASP A 120 1.10 0.22 -24.80
C ASP A 120 1.32 0.69 -23.35
N LEU A 121 1.21 -0.22 -22.37
CA LEU A 121 1.43 0.12 -20.97
C LEU A 121 2.89 0.45 -20.68
N ARG A 122 3.83 -0.30 -21.29
CA ARG A 122 5.26 -0.02 -21.12
C ARG A 122 5.62 1.37 -21.64
N GLN A 123 5.05 1.78 -22.77
CA GLN A 123 5.23 3.14 -23.31
C GLN A 123 4.61 4.21 -22.42
N SER A 124 3.39 4.00 -21.91
CA SER A 124 2.74 4.92 -20.96
C SER A 124 3.55 5.06 -19.68
N ILE A 125 4.04 3.95 -19.13
CA ILE A 125 4.89 3.96 -17.91
C ILE A 125 6.24 4.62 -18.19
N HIS A 126 6.86 4.34 -19.33
CA HIS A 126 8.13 4.97 -19.70
C HIS A 126 8.03 6.50 -19.71
N LYS A 127 6.94 7.03 -20.28
CA LYS A 127 6.65 8.47 -20.26
C LYS A 127 6.39 8.99 -18.83
N LEU A 128 5.60 8.26 -18.05
CA LEU A 128 5.33 8.61 -16.65
C LEU A 128 6.62 8.68 -15.84
N LEU A 129 7.51 7.71 -15.98
CA LEU A 129 8.80 7.66 -15.30
C LEU A 129 9.71 8.82 -15.73
N PHE A 130 9.74 9.14 -17.02
CA PHE A 130 10.50 10.29 -17.53
C PHE A 130 10.05 11.61 -16.88
N ASP A 131 8.73 11.81 -16.72
CA ASP A 131 8.17 12.98 -16.07
C ASP A 131 8.53 13.04 -14.55
N GLN A 132 8.87 11.89 -13.97
CA GLN A 132 9.34 11.74 -12.58
C GLN A 132 10.88 11.77 -12.44
N ALA A 133 11.61 12.13 -13.51
CA ALA A 133 13.08 12.11 -13.57
C ALA A 133 13.71 10.71 -13.40
N LEU A 134 12.96 9.67 -13.75
CA LEU A 134 13.43 8.28 -13.78
C LEU A 134 13.69 7.89 -15.24
N TYR A 135 14.95 7.87 -15.61
CA TYR A 135 15.35 7.65 -17.01
C TYR A 135 15.77 6.21 -17.23
N CYS A 136 15.16 5.56 -18.22
CA CYS A 136 15.52 4.22 -18.65
C CYS A 136 15.33 4.06 -20.16
N LYS A 137 15.87 3.01 -20.73
CA LYS A 137 15.50 2.60 -22.08
C LYS A 137 14.19 1.84 -22.04
N ALA A 138 13.37 1.96 -23.07
CA ALA A 138 12.06 1.29 -23.12
C ALA A 138 12.19 -0.25 -23.03
N ASP A 139 13.29 -0.81 -23.53
CA ASP A 139 13.56 -2.25 -23.47
C ASP A 139 14.01 -2.73 -22.07
N GLN A 140 14.42 -1.85 -21.16
CA GLN A 140 14.75 -2.20 -19.77
C GLN A 140 13.51 -2.34 -18.89
N LEU A 141 12.33 -1.88 -19.37
CA LEU A 141 11.09 -1.89 -18.60
C LEU A 141 10.37 -3.23 -18.73
N VAL A 142 10.14 -3.90 -17.60
CA VAL A 142 9.43 -5.18 -17.51
C VAL A 142 8.30 -5.09 -16.50
N LEU A 143 7.13 -5.65 -16.81
CA LEU A 143 5.96 -5.69 -15.94
C LEU A 143 5.83 -7.04 -15.26
N THR A 144 5.32 -7.01 -14.01
CA THR A 144 5.04 -8.22 -13.22
C THR A 144 3.68 -8.15 -12.53
N SER A 145 3.16 -9.30 -12.09
CA SER A 145 1.93 -9.44 -11.31
C SER A 145 2.11 -8.99 -9.85
N GLY A 146 2.66 -7.77 -9.68
CA GLY A 146 2.97 -7.16 -8.39
C GLY A 146 4.41 -7.41 -7.93
N THR A 147 4.86 -6.62 -6.95
CA THR A 147 6.22 -6.65 -6.38
C THR A 147 6.64 -8.05 -5.90
N GLN A 148 5.70 -8.87 -5.42
CA GLN A 148 6.03 -10.23 -4.94
C GLN A 148 6.55 -11.13 -6.05
N GLN A 149 5.95 -11.11 -7.24
CA GLN A 149 6.46 -11.88 -8.37
C GLN A 149 7.85 -11.38 -8.76
N ALA A 150 8.05 -10.06 -8.78
CA ALA A 150 9.34 -9.46 -9.06
C ALA A 150 10.43 -9.93 -8.11
N LEU A 151 10.18 -9.82 -6.79
CA LEU A 151 11.12 -10.24 -5.75
C LEU A 151 11.38 -11.75 -5.79
N PHE A 152 10.34 -12.55 -6.03
CA PHE A 152 10.50 -14.00 -6.19
C PHE A 152 11.44 -14.32 -7.36
N ILE A 153 11.22 -13.76 -8.56
CA ILE A 153 12.07 -13.99 -9.73
C ILE A 153 13.51 -13.55 -9.44
N LEU A 154 13.72 -12.33 -8.90
CA LEU A 154 15.05 -11.82 -8.54
C LEU A 154 15.76 -12.75 -7.54
N SER A 155 15.02 -13.35 -6.61
CA SER A 155 15.59 -14.29 -5.65
C SER A 155 16.06 -15.59 -6.29
N GLN A 156 15.44 -16.03 -7.40
CA GLN A 156 15.71 -17.32 -8.04
C GLN A 156 16.77 -17.24 -9.15
N ILE A 157 16.81 -16.17 -9.92
CA ILE A 157 17.76 -16.05 -11.05
C ILE A 157 19.20 -15.88 -10.58
N SER A 158 20.15 -16.28 -11.39
CA SER A 158 21.57 -16.03 -11.18
C SER A 158 21.95 -14.61 -11.62
N PHE A 159 22.82 -13.99 -10.86
CA PHE A 159 23.41 -12.69 -11.17
C PHE A 159 24.83 -12.87 -11.69
N PRO A 160 25.41 -11.86 -12.38
CA PRO A 160 26.77 -11.97 -12.93
C PRO A 160 27.84 -12.35 -11.92
N SER A 161 27.70 -11.90 -10.66
CA SER A 161 28.60 -12.25 -9.55
C SER A 161 28.56 -13.71 -9.12
N GLN A 162 27.54 -14.48 -9.51
CA GLN A 162 27.25 -15.83 -9.02
C GLN A 162 27.05 -15.92 -7.49
N ALA A 163 26.98 -14.80 -6.80
CA ALA A 163 26.67 -14.71 -5.37
C ALA A 163 25.21 -15.16 -5.12
N LYS A 164 24.92 -15.67 -3.92
CA LYS A 164 23.63 -16.30 -3.60
C LYS A 164 22.88 -15.63 -2.46
N GLU A 165 23.60 -15.03 -1.52
CA GLU A 165 23.02 -14.44 -0.32
C GLU A 165 22.31 -13.12 -0.66
N ILE A 166 21.20 -12.87 0.01
CA ILE A 166 20.44 -11.62 -0.13
C ILE A 166 20.65 -10.80 1.16
N LEU A 167 21.06 -9.56 1.03
CA LEU A 167 21.11 -8.64 2.16
C LEU A 167 19.80 -7.86 2.24
N VAL A 168 19.18 -7.82 3.44
CA VAL A 168 17.94 -7.09 3.68
C VAL A 168 18.06 -6.22 4.92
N GLU A 169 17.45 -5.03 4.86
CA GLU A 169 17.27 -4.16 6.02
C GLU A 169 16.37 -4.81 7.08
N GLN A 170 16.55 -4.47 8.34
CA GLN A 170 15.66 -4.85 9.43
C GLN A 170 15.36 -3.63 10.31
N PRO A 171 14.09 -3.24 10.45
CA PRO A 171 12.89 -3.86 9.86
C PRO A 171 12.80 -3.64 8.35
N THR A 172 11.94 -4.41 7.66
CA THR A 172 11.67 -4.24 6.24
C THR A 172 10.26 -4.74 5.85
N TYR A 173 9.96 -4.75 4.56
CA TYR A 173 8.70 -5.25 4.04
C TYR A 173 8.47 -6.72 4.42
N HIS A 174 7.45 -6.98 5.23
CA HIS A 174 7.16 -8.29 5.81
C HIS A 174 7.07 -9.43 4.78
N ARG A 175 6.63 -9.14 3.55
CA ARG A 175 6.54 -10.15 2.50
C ARG A 175 7.90 -10.51 1.89
N MET A 176 8.89 -9.61 1.96
CA MET A 176 10.27 -9.96 1.64
C MET A 176 10.81 -10.94 2.69
N ASN A 177 10.58 -10.67 3.97
CA ASN A 177 10.95 -11.58 5.06
C ASN A 177 10.32 -12.97 4.90
N ARG A 178 9.00 -13.02 4.61
CA ARG A 178 8.29 -14.27 4.35
C ARG A 178 8.82 -15.01 3.14
N LEU A 179 9.23 -14.31 2.08
CA LEU A 179 9.82 -14.90 0.89
C LEU A 179 11.13 -15.62 1.22
N LEU A 180 12.03 -14.97 1.95
CA LEU A 180 13.32 -15.54 2.36
C LEU A 180 13.13 -16.84 3.13
N ILE A 181 12.24 -16.83 4.11
CA ILE A 181 11.95 -18.01 4.94
C ILE A 181 11.27 -19.12 4.13
N ALA A 182 10.21 -18.78 3.37
CA ALA A 182 9.41 -19.77 2.65
C ALA A 182 10.19 -20.50 1.55
N GLN A 183 11.18 -19.83 0.95
CA GLN A 183 12.04 -20.40 -0.09
C GLN A 183 13.36 -20.98 0.45
N GLY A 184 13.61 -20.86 1.77
CA GLY A 184 14.88 -21.30 2.37
C GLY A 184 16.11 -20.65 1.76
N LEU A 185 16.01 -19.33 1.44
CA LEU A 185 17.07 -18.59 0.80
C LEU A 185 18.16 -18.21 1.81
N ASP A 186 19.41 -18.18 1.37
CA ASP A 186 20.51 -17.65 2.17
C ASP A 186 20.40 -16.11 2.22
N TYR A 187 20.43 -15.56 3.43
CA TYR A 187 20.32 -14.13 3.63
C TYR A 187 21.22 -13.61 4.76
N GLN A 188 21.51 -12.33 4.69
CA GLN A 188 22.11 -11.53 5.76
C GLN A 188 21.17 -10.36 6.09
N THR A 189 21.29 -9.81 7.28
CA THR A 189 20.50 -8.66 7.72
C THR A 189 21.40 -7.52 8.11
N ILE A 190 20.92 -6.29 7.92
CA ILE A 190 21.54 -5.07 8.42
C ILE A 190 20.48 -4.22 9.14
N GLU A 191 20.84 -3.65 10.29
CA GLU A 191 19.89 -2.82 11.04
C GLU A 191 19.62 -1.51 10.30
N ARG A 192 18.32 -1.17 10.15
CA ARG A 192 17.84 0.09 9.61
C ARG A 192 17.24 0.91 10.73
N GLY A 193 17.92 1.96 11.16
CA GLY A 193 17.40 2.95 12.08
C GLY A 193 16.76 4.14 11.37
N ILE A 194 16.26 5.07 12.16
CA ILE A 194 15.81 6.39 11.67
C ILE A 194 16.97 7.22 11.14
N ASP A 195 18.19 6.94 11.60
CA ASP A 195 19.43 7.61 11.19
C ASP A 195 20.10 6.94 9.97
N GLY A 196 19.48 5.93 9.38
CA GLY A 196 20.03 5.19 8.25
C GLY A 196 20.54 3.80 8.62
N ILE A 197 21.60 3.35 7.94
CA ILE A 197 22.32 2.10 8.20
C ILE A 197 23.78 2.40 8.51
N ASP A 198 24.44 1.45 9.18
CA ASP A 198 25.89 1.52 9.39
C ASP A 198 26.62 1.17 8.09
N LEU A 199 27.33 2.15 7.52
CA LEU A 199 28.06 1.99 6.26
C LEU A 199 29.29 1.08 6.41
N GLU A 200 29.93 0.99 7.60
CA GLU A 200 31.05 0.08 7.84
C GLU A 200 30.55 -1.37 7.89
N GLU A 201 29.41 -1.60 8.54
CA GLU A 201 28.74 -2.89 8.55
C GLU A 201 28.29 -3.29 7.13
N LEU A 202 27.70 -2.37 6.36
CA LEU A 202 27.32 -2.61 4.96
C LEU A 202 28.53 -3.01 4.12
N GLU A 203 29.66 -2.27 4.25
CA GLU A 203 30.88 -2.59 3.54
C GLU A 203 31.41 -3.97 3.93
N SER A 204 31.31 -4.33 5.20
CA SER A 204 31.74 -5.65 5.68
C SER A 204 30.97 -6.79 5.02
N HIS A 205 29.64 -6.65 4.88
CA HIS A 205 28.79 -7.59 4.16
C HIS A 205 29.18 -7.71 2.69
N PHE A 206 29.35 -6.59 2.01
CA PHE A 206 29.68 -6.56 0.58
C PHE A 206 31.06 -7.16 0.29
N LYS A 207 32.04 -6.95 1.17
CA LYS A 207 33.41 -7.54 1.09
C LYS A 207 33.42 -9.06 1.06
N THR A 208 32.39 -9.72 1.60
CA THR A 208 32.34 -11.18 1.59
C THR A 208 32.27 -11.76 0.17
N GLY A 209 31.82 -10.96 -0.81
CA GLY A 209 31.58 -11.41 -2.19
C GLY A 209 30.41 -12.39 -2.31
N LYS A 210 29.62 -12.60 -1.25
CA LYS A 210 28.51 -13.56 -1.22
C LYS A 210 27.16 -12.90 -1.52
N ILE A 211 27.07 -11.57 -1.37
CA ILE A 211 25.82 -10.83 -1.53
C ILE A 211 25.48 -10.67 -3.01
N LYS A 212 24.34 -11.20 -3.38
CA LYS A 212 23.75 -11.15 -4.73
C LYS A 212 23.13 -9.79 -5.00
N PHE A 213 22.26 -9.34 -4.07
CA PHE A 213 21.71 -8.00 -4.05
C PHE A 213 21.37 -7.56 -2.63
N PHE A 214 21.32 -6.26 -2.47
CA PHE A 214 20.80 -5.58 -1.28
C PHE A 214 19.40 -5.07 -1.56
N TYR A 215 18.41 -5.56 -0.81
CA TYR A 215 17.02 -5.09 -0.89
C TYR A 215 16.79 -3.97 0.10
N THR A 216 16.31 -2.83 -0.38
CA THR A 216 16.09 -1.63 0.42
C THR A 216 14.86 -0.86 -0.04
N ILE A 217 14.22 -0.14 0.90
CA ILE A 217 13.14 0.82 0.65
C ILE A 217 13.70 2.22 0.96
N PRO A 218 14.29 2.92 -0.02
CA PRO A 218 15.08 4.12 0.27
C PRO A 218 14.27 5.37 0.53
N ARG A 219 13.00 5.41 0.09
CA ARG A 219 12.08 6.52 0.31
C ARG A 219 10.85 6.03 1.08
N PHE A 220 10.41 6.83 2.09
CA PHE A 220 9.27 6.46 2.91
C PHE A 220 9.38 5.02 3.45
N HIS A 221 10.55 4.70 3.99
CA HIS A 221 10.89 3.35 4.43
C HIS A 221 9.77 2.68 5.24
N TYR A 222 9.38 1.46 4.88
CA TYR A 222 8.46 0.69 5.70
C TYR A 222 9.23 -0.16 6.72
N PRO A 223 8.90 -0.05 8.04
CA PRO A 223 7.82 0.74 8.62
C PRO A 223 8.22 2.12 9.17
N LEU A 224 9.48 2.53 9.08
CA LEU A 224 10.02 3.68 9.82
C LEU A 224 9.69 5.05 9.19
N GLY A 225 9.19 5.09 7.96
CA GLY A 225 8.81 6.32 7.25
C GLY A 225 9.99 7.19 6.78
N HIS A 226 11.20 6.94 7.24
CA HIS A 226 12.37 7.72 6.88
C HIS A 226 12.89 7.43 5.47
N SER A 227 13.40 8.48 4.82
CA SER A 227 14.10 8.35 3.54
C SER A 227 15.59 8.51 3.75
N TYR A 228 16.43 7.77 2.99
CA TYR A 228 17.86 8.02 2.95
C TYR A 228 18.15 9.42 2.42
N SER A 229 19.16 10.07 3.00
CA SER A 229 19.72 11.29 2.42
C SER A 229 20.38 11.00 1.07
N GLU A 230 20.58 12.04 0.25
CA GLU A 230 21.34 11.88 -1.00
C GLU A 230 22.77 11.41 -0.74
N GLN A 231 23.37 11.86 0.34
CA GLN A 231 24.73 11.45 0.73
C GLN A 231 24.79 9.96 1.06
N ASP A 232 23.82 9.44 1.83
CA ASP A 232 23.75 8.02 2.16
C ASP A 232 23.54 7.17 0.90
N LYS A 233 22.62 7.59 0.01
CA LYS A 233 22.39 6.89 -1.25
C LYS A 233 23.65 6.80 -2.10
N ARG A 234 24.42 7.89 -2.22
CA ARG A 234 25.69 7.89 -2.95
C ARG A 234 26.69 6.94 -2.31
N ALA A 235 26.86 7.01 -0.99
CA ALA A 235 27.80 6.14 -0.27
C ALA A 235 27.43 4.66 -0.42
N ILE A 236 26.15 4.30 -0.29
CA ILE A 236 25.66 2.94 -0.48
C ILE A 236 25.90 2.47 -1.93
N LEU A 237 25.60 3.33 -2.92
CA LEU A 237 25.80 3.01 -4.34
C LEU A 237 27.26 2.82 -4.70
N ASP A 238 28.15 3.67 -4.16
CA ASP A 238 29.59 3.56 -4.34
C ASP A 238 30.13 2.22 -3.80
N LEU A 239 29.66 1.80 -2.62
CA LEU A 239 29.98 0.49 -2.06
C LEU A 239 29.45 -0.65 -2.92
N ALA A 240 28.20 -0.56 -3.36
CA ALA A 240 27.58 -1.56 -4.23
C ALA A 240 28.34 -1.72 -5.55
N THR A 241 28.73 -0.61 -6.16
CA THR A 241 29.54 -0.58 -7.38
C THR A 241 30.94 -1.18 -7.14
N LYS A 242 31.61 -0.76 -6.07
CA LYS A 242 32.94 -1.23 -5.68
C LYS A 242 33.00 -2.77 -5.52
N TYR A 243 31.97 -3.36 -4.93
CA TYR A 243 31.93 -4.80 -4.64
C TYR A 243 31.10 -5.62 -5.62
N GLY A 244 30.53 -4.99 -6.65
CA GLY A 244 29.77 -5.68 -7.68
C GLY A 244 28.40 -6.21 -7.20
N VAL A 245 27.85 -5.63 -6.13
CA VAL A 245 26.54 -5.95 -5.56
C VAL A 245 25.46 -5.18 -6.32
N TYR A 246 24.29 -5.78 -6.53
CA TYR A 246 23.13 -5.07 -7.05
C TYR A 246 22.28 -4.49 -5.92
N ILE A 247 21.59 -3.38 -6.17
CA ILE A 247 20.62 -2.79 -5.25
C ILE A 247 19.22 -3.05 -5.82
N VAL A 248 18.33 -3.62 -5.03
CA VAL A 248 16.90 -3.70 -5.35
C VAL A 248 16.20 -2.57 -4.61
N GLU A 249 15.89 -1.51 -5.34
CA GLU A 249 15.21 -0.31 -4.85
C GLU A 249 13.69 -0.48 -4.94
N ASP A 250 13.02 -0.72 -3.81
CA ASP A 250 11.55 -0.80 -3.76
C ASP A 250 10.96 0.57 -3.44
N ASP A 251 10.43 1.24 -4.46
CA ASP A 251 9.94 2.61 -4.40
C ASP A 251 8.40 2.68 -4.36
N TYR A 252 7.80 2.00 -3.38
CA TYR A 252 6.36 1.78 -3.30
C TYR A 252 5.51 3.04 -3.04
N LEU A 253 6.08 4.08 -2.40
CA LEU A 253 5.43 5.37 -2.13
C LEU A 253 6.07 6.55 -2.86
N GLY A 254 6.92 6.31 -3.85
CA GLY A 254 7.61 7.38 -4.58
C GLY A 254 6.68 8.41 -5.23
N ASP A 255 5.43 8.05 -5.52
CA ASP A 255 4.43 8.97 -6.04
C ASP A 255 4.01 10.06 -5.03
N LEU A 256 4.26 9.84 -3.73
CA LEU A 256 4.00 10.81 -2.65
C LEU A 256 5.18 11.77 -2.40
N ASP A 257 6.28 11.65 -3.14
CA ASP A 257 7.39 12.59 -3.03
C ASP A 257 7.15 13.84 -3.87
N SER A 258 6.70 14.91 -3.21
CA SER A 258 6.48 16.20 -3.86
C SER A 258 7.79 16.85 -4.36
N LYS A 259 8.93 16.51 -3.74
CA LYS A 259 10.24 17.09 -4.05
C LYS A 259 10.97 16.37 -5.19
N LYS A 260 10.38 15.29 -5.75
CA LYS A 260 11.04 14.44 -6.75
C LYS A 260 12.46 14.03 -6.32
N GLY A 261 12.55 13.50 -5.08
CA GLY A 261 13.81 13.10 -4.47
C GLY A 261 14.58 12.13 -5.36
N GLN A 262 15.88 12.26 -5.41
CA GLN A 262 16.73 11.40 -6.21
C GLN A 262 16.64 9.95 -5.70
N THR A 263 16.35 9.03 -6.62
CA THR A 263 16.35 7.58 -6.36
C THR A 263 17.79 7.03 -6.49
N PHE A 264 18.03 5.80 -6.01
CA PHE A 264 19.28 5.11 -6.35
C PHE A 264 19.42 4.96 -7.87
N HIS A 265 18.33 4.62 -8.57
CA HIS A 265 18.33 4.49 -10.02
C HIS A 265 18.72 5.79 -10.73
N TYR A 266 18.30 6.96 -10.23
CA TYR A 266 18.70 8.25 -10.80
C TYR A 266 20.20 8.52 -10.64
N LEU A 267 20.79 8.06 -9.52
CA LEU A 267 22.22 8.27 -9.21
C LEU A 267 23.12 7.22 -9.87
N ASP A 268 22.56 6.10 -10.33
CA ASP A 268 23.29 4.96 -10.84
C ASP A 268 23.83 5.22 -12.27
N THR A 269 25.13 5.09 -12.44
CA THR A 269 25.81 5.19 -13.75
C THR A 269 26.35 3.86 -14.25
N GLU A 270 26.25 2.79 -13.44
CA GLU A 270 26.91 1.49 -13.69
C GLU A 270 25.92 0.33 -13.85
N GLU A 271 24.63 0.64 -14.03
CA GLU A 271 23.52 -0.35 -14.11
C GLU A 271 23.54 -1.36 -12.94
N ARG A 272 23.67 -0.86 -11.70
CA ARG A 272 23.67 -1.67 -10.48
C ARG A 272 22.31 -1.67 -9.78
N VAL A 273 21.39 -0.79 -10.17
CA VAL A 273 20.11 -0.62 -9.50
C VAL A 273 18.98 -1.27 -10.29
N ILE A 274 18.25 -2.14 -9.61
CA ILE A 274 16.97 -2.70 -10.06
C ILE A 274 15.89 -1.85 -9.39
N TYR A 275 15.21 -1.02 -10.17
CA TYR A 275 14.15 -0.16 -9.65
C TYR A 275 12.79 -0.84 -9.76
N ILE A 276 12.01 -0.78 -8.68
CA ILE A 276 10.68 -1.38 -8.57
C ILE A 276 9.65 -0.30 -8.26
N LYS A 277 8.63 -0.16 -9.12
CA LYS A 277 7.48 0.72 -8.93
C LYS A 277 6.19 -0.08 -8.88
N SER A 278 5.53 -0.08 -7.73
CA SER A 278 4.22 -0.70 -7.56
C SER A 278 3.09 0.28 -7.86
N PHE A 279 2.11 -0.12 -8.66
CA PHE A 279 0.88 0.65 -8.90
C PHE A 279 -0.26 0.27 -7.94
N SER A 280 -0.08 -0.80 -7.16
CA SER A 280 -1.11 -1.24 -6.19
C SER A 280 -1.31 -0.26 -5.04
N THR A 281 -0.26 0.45 -4.62
CA THR A 281 -0.33 1.49 -3.58
C THR A 281 -0.86 2.81 -4.12
N SER A 282 -0.64 3.09 -5.40
CA SER A 282 -1.07 4.33 -6.04
C SER A 282 -2.55 4.32 -6.41
N LEU A 283 -3.13 3.13 -6.66
CA LEU A 283 -4.52 2.96 -7.09
C LEU A 283 -5.30 2.10 -6.10
N PHE A 284 -5.15 0.79 -6.17
CA PHE A 284 -5.78 -0.17 -5.26
C PHE A 284 -5.02 -1.51 -5.25
N PRO A 285 -5.02 -2.24 -4.12
CA PRO A 285 -4.19 -3.45 -3.93
C PRO A 285 -4.46 -4.57 -4.95
N ALA A 286 -5.69 -4.72 -5.43
CA ALA A 286 -6.08 -5.77 -6.37
C ALA A 286 -5.61 -5.54 -7.81
N LEU A 287 -5.05 -4.37 -8.14
CA LEU A 287 -4.53 -4.06 -9.48
C LEU A 287 -3.39 -5.00 -9.88
N ARG A 288 -2.51 -5.33 -8.93
CA ARG A 288 -1.41 -6.29 -9.10
C ARG A 288 -0.52 -6.05 -10.33
N ILE A 289 -0.15 -4.79 -10.58
CA ILE A 289 0.82 -4.41 -11.62
C ILE A 289 1.99 -3.71 -10.95
N THR A 290 3.19 -4.15 -11.30
CA THR A 290 4.46 -3.55 -10.88
C THR A 290 5.35 -3.42 -12.10
N ALA A 291 6.01 -2.28 -12.25
CA ALA A 291 7.01 -2.04 -13.26
C ALA A 291 8.41 -2.14 -12.65
N LEU A 292 9.32 -2.79 -13.37
CA LEU A 292 10.74 -2.86 -13.06
C LEU A 292 11.55 -2.19 -14.14
N ILE A 293 12.59 -1.44 -13.73
CA ILE A 293 13.70 -1.09 -14.62
C ILE A 293 14.83 -2.05 -14.29
N LEU A 294 15.19 -2.89 -15.26
CA LEU A 294 16.18 -3.94 -15.08
C LEU A 294 17.51 -3.57 -15.76
N PRO A 295 18.64 -3.75 -15.08
CA PRO A 295 19.95 -3.77 -15.71
C PRO A 295 20.01 -4.78 -16.87
N ASN A 296 20.68 -4.40 -17.96
CA ASN A 296 20.78 -5.26 -19.15
C ASN A 296 21.37 -6.64 -18.83
N ALA A 297 22.30 -6.70 -17.89
CA ALA A 297 23.00 -7.93 -17.51
C ALA A 297 22.09 -9.03 -16.89
N ILE A 298 20.91 -8.66 -16.37
CA ILE A 298 20.00 -9.63 -15.72
C ILE A 298 18.63 -9.73 -16.42
N LYS A 299 18.32 -8.83 -17.33
CA LYS A 299 17.00 -8.74 -17.98
C LYS A 299 16.60 -10.04 -18.66
N GLU A 300 17.50 -10.61 -19.48
CA GLU A 300 17.21 -11.84 -20.22
C GLU A 300 16.88 -13.00 -19.28
N ALA A 301 17.68 -13.19 -18.22
CA ALA A 301 17.45 -14.23 -17.22
C ALA A 301 16.13 -14.00 -16.47
N PHE A 302 15.80 -12.73 -16.17
CA PHE A 302 14.56 -12.36 -15.50
C PHE A 302 13.32 -12.69 -16.35
N VAL A 303 13.33 -12.27 -17.64
CA VAL A 303 12.22 -12.51 -18.57
C VAL A 303 12.05 -14.00 -18.86
N ALA A 304 13.15 -14.74 -19.05
CA ALA A 304 13.12 -16.19 -19.24
C ALA A 304 12.51 -16.91 -18.03
N TYR A 305 12.83 -16.49 -16.80
CA TYR A 305 12.25 -17.07 -15.59
C TYR A 305 10.77 -16.69 -15.43
N LYS A 306 10.41 -15.41 -15.72
CA LYS A 306 9.02 -14.94 -15.70
C LYS A 306 8.13 -15.80 -16.59
N ASN A 307 8.60 -16.19 -17.76
CA ASN A 307 7.88 -17.04 -18.71
C ASN A 307 7.51 -18.43 -18.17
N ILE A 308 8.33 -18.96 -17.29
CA ILE A 308 8.06 -20.26 -16.66
C ILE A 308 6.95 -20.13 -15.61
N LEU A 309 6.85 -18.98 -14.96
CA LEU A 309 5.88 -18.76 -13.88
C LEU A 309 4.51 -18.32 -14.38
N ASP A 310 4.52 -17.34 -15.28
CA ASP A 310 3.33 -16.69 -15.79
C ASP A 310 3.69 -15.96 -17.08
N TYR A 311 2.91 -16.15 -18.14
CA TYR A 311 3.17 -15.45 -19.38
C TYR A 311 3.13 -13.94 -19.19
N ASP A 312 2.08 -13.43 -18.50
CA ASP A 312 1.98 -12.01 -18.19
C ASP A 312 0.93 -11.76 -17.09
N SER A 313 0.95 -10.57 -16.50
CA SER A 313 -0.16 -10.10 -15.67
C SER A 313 -1.41 -9.83 -16.52
N ASN A 314 -2.57 -9.70 -15.90
CA ASN A 314 -3.86 -9.54 -16.56
C ASN A 314 -3.84 -8.40 -17.61
N LEU A 315 -3.98 -8.74 -18.89
CA LEU A 315 -3.88 -7.79 -20.01
C LEU A 315 -4.98 -6.72 -19.99
N ILE A 316 -6.18 -7.04 -19.51
CA ILE A 316 -7.26 -6.04 -19.36
C ILE A 316 -6.84 -4.97 -18.37
N MET A 317 -6.28 -5.38 -17.24
CA MET A 317 -5.79 -4.44 -16.23
C MET A 317 -4.59 -3.64 -16.74
N GLN A 318 -3.69 -4.26 -17.49
CA GLN A 318 -2.57 -3.55 -18.12
C GLN A 318 -3.09 -2.49 -19.11
N LYS A 319 -4.03 -2.85 -19.98
CA LYS A 319 -4.60 -1.90 -20.94
C LYS A 319 -5.36 -0.77 -20.27
N ALA A 320 -6.14 -1.09 -19.22
CA ALA A 320 -6.82 -0.07 -18.42
C ALA A 320 -5.84 0.90 -17.77
N LEU A 321 -4.74 0.41 -17.20
CA LEU A 321 -3.70 1.26 -16.60
C LEU A 321 -3.01 2.14 -17.65
N SER A 322 -2.75 1.62 -18.86
CA SER A 322 -2.24 2.43 -19.97
C SER A 322 -3.17 3.61 -20.28
N LEU A 323 -4.47 3.34 -20.46
CA LEU A 323 -5.47 4.38 -20.69
C LEU A 323 -5.57 5.39 -19.53
N TYR A 324 -5.48 4.89 -18.30
CA TYR A 324 -5.52 5.71 -17.09
C TYR A 324 -4.35 6.70 -17.02
N ILE A 325 -3.14 6.25 -17.36
CA ILE A 325 -1.93 7.10 -17.44
C ILE A 325 -2.06 8.10 -18.59
N ASP A 326 -2.39 7.62 -19.79
CA ASP A 326 -2.44 8.45 -21.00
C ASP A 326 -3.54 9.53 -20.93
N SER A 327 -4.64 9.24 -20.22
CA SER A 327 -5.73 10.21 -19.95
C SER A 327 -5.43 11.18 -18.83
N GLN A 328 -4.21 11.21 -18.28
CA GLN A 328 -3.80 12.07 -17.15
C GLN A 328 -4.56 11.80 -15.83
N LEU A 329 -5.32 10.73 -15.75
CA LEU A 329 -6.07 10.36 -14.54
C LEU A 329 -5.14 9.91 -13.41
N PHE A 330 -4.00 9.29 -13.76
CA PHE A 330 -2.97 8.93 -12.79
C PHE A 330 -2.39 10.17 -12.09
N GLU A 331 -2.06 11.20 -12.85
CA GLU A 331 -1.52 12.45 -12.30
C GLU A 331 -2.57 13.22 -11.48
N LYS A 332 -3.82 13.24 -11.93
CA LYS A 332 -4.96 13.80 -11.17
C LYS A 332 -5.07 13.12 -9.79
N ASN A 333 -5.06 11.78 -9.76
CA ASN A 333 -5.12 11.00 -8.53
C ASN A 333 -3.88 11.24 -7.65
N ARG A 334 -2.68 11.27 -8.23
CA ARG A 334 -1.45 11.57 -7.50
C ARG A 334 -1.50 12.91 -6.79
N LEU A 335 -1.96 13.96 -7.47
CA LEU A 335 -2.09 15.30 -6.88
C LEU A 335 -3.13 15.33 -5.76
N ALA A 336 -4.26 14.63 -5.91
CA ALA A 336 -5.26 14.52 -4.85
C ALA A 336 -4.68 13.82 -3.61
N ARG A 337 -3.94 12.73 -3.79
CA ARG A 337 -3.27 12.02 -2.68
C ARG A 337 -2.21 12.87 -1.98
N LEU A 338 -1.45 13.67 -2.73
CA LEU A 338 -0.50 14.62 -2.14
C LEU A 338 -1.20 15.68 -1.27
N SER A 339 -2.32 16.22 -1.76
CA SER A 339 -3.11 17.19 -0.98
C SER A 339 -3.67 16.55 0.30
N ASN A 340 -4.22 15.35 0.21
CA ASN A 340 -4.72 14.61 1.37
C ASN A 340 -3.62 14.32 2.39
N GLN A 341 -2.41 13.97 1.92
CA GLN A 341 -1.25 13.75 2.79
C GLN A 341 -0.83 15.05 3.51
N GLU A 342 -0.82 16.18 2.82
CA GLU A 342 -0.53 17.48 3.44
C GLU A 342 -1.56 17.84 4.51
N ASP A 343 -2.84 17.60 4.24
CA ASP A 343 -3.92 17.83 5.21
C ASP A 343 -3.83 16.87 6.40
N TYR A 344 -3.46 15.61 6.16
CA TYR A 344 -3.23 14.62 7.21
C TYR A 344 -2.05 15.02 8.13
N GLN A 345 -0.96 15.48 7.54
CA GLN A 345 0.19 15.98 8.31
C GLN A 345 -0.18 17.20 9.16
N LYS A 346 -0.94 18.16 8.63
CA LYS A 346 -1.44 19.30 9.41
C LYS A 346 -2.29 18.87 10.61
N GLN A 347 -3.17 17.88 10.42
CA GLN A 347 -3.98 17.35 11.53
C GLN A 347 -3.10 16.72 12.63
N ILE A 348 -2.02 16.01 12.26
CA ILE A 348 -1.05 15.48 13.24
C ILE A 348 -0.37 16.64 13.98
N GLU A 349 0.11 17.66 13.27
CA GLU A 349 0.77 18.82 13.85
C GLU A 349 -0.16 19.60 14.80
N GLU A 350 -1.41 19.81 14.42
CA GLU A 350 -2.42 20.47 15.27
C GLU A 350 -2.69 19.68 16.56
N ARG A 351 -2.80 18.34 16.49
CA ARG A 351 -2.98 17.51 17.66
C ARG A 351 -1.73 17.52 18.57
N LEU A 352 -0.55 17.46 18.00
CA LEU A 352 0.71 17.57 18.73
C LEU A 352 0.91 18.95 19.36
N ALA A 353 0.40 20.02 18.75
CA ALA A 353 0.43 21.37 19.34
C ALA A 353 -0.50 21.47 20.54
N ASN A 354 -1.66 20.81 20.52
CA ASN A 354 -2.62 20.78 21.63
C ASN A 354 -2.17 19.85 22.75
N THR A 355 -1.64 18.68 22.41
CA THR A 355 -1.14 17.67 23.36
C THR A 355 0.25 17.22 22.88
N PRO A 356 1.33 17.85 23.38
CA PRO A 356 2.69 17.50 22.96
C PRO A 356 3.03 16.05 23.29
N CYS A 357 3.61 15.35 22.33
CA CYS A 357 4.11 13.99 22.55
C CYS A 357 5.36 14.02 23.44
N PRO A 358 5.39 13.32 24.56
CA PRO A 358 6.55 13.33 25.46
C PRO A 358 7.69 12.43 24.97
N LEU A 359 7.47 11.65 23.91
CA LEU A 359 8.46 10.73 23.33
C LEU A 359 9.05 11.32 22.04
N PRO A 360 10.29 10.95 21.68
CA PRO A 360 10.79 11.20 20.34
C PRO A 360 9.87 10.57 19.29
N HIS A 361 9.49 11.34 18.28
CA HIS A 361 8.50 10.91 17.31
C HIS A 361 8.75 11.51 15.92
N PHE A 362 8.18 10.86 14.90
CA PHE A 362 8.30 11.26 13.50
C PHE A 362 6.96 11.12 12.78
N PRO A 363 6.51 12.13 12.01
CA PRO A 363 5.30 12.01 11.22
C PRO A 363 5.52 11.01 10.07
N LEU A 364 4.55 10.10 9.90
CA LEU A 364 4.44 9.19 8.77
C LEU A 364 3.41 9.72 7.78
N HIS A 365 3.34 9.10 6.59
CA HIS A 365 2.27 9.41 5.63
C HIS A 365 0.87 9.02 6.15
N ASP A 366 0.78 8.10 7.12
CA ASP A 366 -0.45 7.51 7.64
C ASP A 366 -0.45 7.36 9.18
N GLY A 367 0.27 8.20 9.90
CA GLY A 367 0.34 8.16 11.36
C GLY A 367 1.55 8.87 11.97
N LEU A 368 1.83 8.54 13.21
CA LEU A 368 2.99 9.01 13.96
C LEU A 368 3.84 7.80 14.38
N LEU A 369 5.14 7.83 14.07
CA LEU A 369 6.11 6.87 14.59
C LEU A 369 6.62 7.34 15.94
N LEU A 370 6.56 6.49 16.95
CA LEU A 370 7.15 6.70 18.27
C LEU A 370 8.49 5.96 18.35
N ASP A 371 9.53 6.64 18.81
CA ASP A 371 10.82 6.02 19.12
C ASP A 371 10.82 5.57 20.60
N LEU A 372 10.84 4.28 20.81
CA LEU A 372 10.75 3.65 22.13
C LEU A 372 12.10 3.10 22.62
N ARG A 373 13.20 3.31 21.90
CA ARG A 373 14.52 2.74 22.24
C ARG A 373 14.96 3.06 23.67
N GLN A 374 14.59 4.24 24.19
CA GLN A 374 14.87 4.65 25.56
C GLN A 374 13.72 4.38 26.55
N TYR A 375 12.60 3.80 26.08
CA TYR A 375 11.39 3.64 26.87
C TYR A 375 10.86 2.19 26.87
N PRO A 376 11.66 1.21 27.34
CA PRO A 376 11.32 -0.23 27.24
C PRO A 376 10.04 -0.61 28.01
N LYS A 377 9.62 0.18 29.00
CA LYS A 377 8.35 -0.04 29.72
C LYS A 377 7.14 0.17 28.81
N ILE A 378 7.20 1.11 27.85
CA ILE A 378 6.11 1.36 26.91
C ILE A 378 6.02 0.21 25.90
N ALA A 379 7.14 -0.39 25.53
CA ALA A 379 7.17 -1.59 24.69
C ALA A 379 6.41 -2.78 25.32
N SER A 380 6.27 -2.84 26.65
CA SER A 380 5.47 -3.87 27.31
C SER A 380 3.96 -3.74 27.09
N LEU A 381 3.49 -2.59 26.59
CA LEU A 381 2.08 -2.32 26.26
C LEU A 381 1.63 -2.90 24.93
N LYS A 382 2.42 -3.75 24.31
CA LYS A 382 2.12 -4.41 23.03
C LYS A 382 0.75 -5.10 22.97
N HIS A 383 0.20 -5.46 24.10
CA HIS A 383 -1.12 -6.07 24.22
C HIS A 383 -2.19 -5.10 24.73
N SER A 384 -1.87 -3.80 24.84
CA SER A 384 -2.83 -2.79 25.32
C SER A 384 -3.86 -2.46 24.21
N GLN A 385 -5.03 -1.97 24.65
CA GLN A 385 -6.08 -1.49 23.73
C GLN A 385 -5.78 -0.11 23.13
N LEU A 386 -4.53 0.37 23.24
CA LEU A 386 -4.11 1.70 22.78
C LEU A 386 -3.94 1.81 21.25
N GLY A 387 -4.04 0.70 20.51
CA GLY A 387 -3.90 0.72 19.06
C GLY A 387 -2.47 1.02 18.58
N LEU A 388 -1.45 0.60 19.35
CA LEU A 388 -0.04 0.68 18.95
C LEU A 388 0.30 -0.46 18.01
N ASP A 389 0.83 -0.14 16.84
CA ASP A 389 1.37 -1.12 15.88
C ASP A 389 2.90 -1.18 16.02
N PHE A 390 3.43 -2.33 16.45
CA PHE A 390 4.87 -2.57 16.65
C PHE A 390 5.57 -3.22 15.46
N PHE A 391 4.88 -3.39 14.34
CA PHE A 391 5.44 -3.93 13.10
C PHE A 391 6.14 -5.30 13.26
N GLU A 392 5.60 -6.19 14.09
CA GLU A 392 6.24 -7.47 14.41
C GLU A 392 6.61 -8.27 13.15
N GLU A 393 5.76 -8.23 12.12
CA GLU A 393 5.99 -8.94 10.86
C GLU A 393 7.13 -8.32 10.00
N ALA A 394 7.53 -7.09 10.29
CA ALA A 394 8.61 -6.43 9.56
C ALA A 394 10.01 -6.91 9.98
N TYR A 395 10.10 -7.77 11.00
CA TYR A 395 11.36 -8.32 11.48
C TYR A 395 11.51 -9.81 11.15
N LEU A 396 12.74 -10.21 10.83
CA LEU A 396 13.16 -11.62 10.81
C LEU A 396 13.55 -12.01 12.24
N GLY A 397 12.77 -12.91 12.84
CA GLY A 397 12.94 -13.30 14.25
C GLY A 397 12.15 -12.45 15.23
N ALA A 398 12.70 -12.18 16.40
CA ALA A 398 12.01 -11.44 17.44
C ALA A 398 12.00 -9.92 17.16
N CYS A 399 10.82 -9.31 17.25
CA CYS A 399 10.69 -7.86 17.18
C CYS A 399 11.34 -7.22 18.43
N PRO A 400 12.23 -6.23 18.27
CA PRO A 400 12.87 -5.56 19.38
C PRO A 400 11.97 -4.53 20.09
N TYR A 401 10.75 -4.25 19.56
CA TYR A 401 9.78 -3.29 20.08
C TYR A 401 10.36 -1.87 20.29
N GLN A 402 11.29 -1.47 19.45
CA GLN A 402 11.96 -0.17 19.53
C GLN A 402 11.15 0.96 18.90
N PHE A 403 10.19 0.63 18.07
CA PHE A 403 9.34 1.60 17.38
C PHE A 403 7.89 1.14 17.42
N ALA A 404 6.96 2.10 17.49
CA ALA A 404 5.54 1.84 17.36
C ALA A 404 4.88 2.92 16.51
N LYS A 405 3.90 2.54 15.67
CA LYS A 405 3.07 3.46 14.92
C LYS A 405 1.76 3.70 15.65
N VAL A 406 1.31 4.94 15.59
CA VAL A 406 -0.01 5.37 16.05
C VAL A 406 -0.76 5.96 14.87
N SER A 407 -1.97 5.46 14.58
CA SER A 407 -2.85 6.06 13.59
C SER A 407 -3.43 7.38 14.11
N LEU A 408 -3.87 8.25 13.20
CA LEU A 408 -4.48 9.53 13.57
C LEU A 408 -5.67 9.35 14.51
N ASP A 409 -6.51 8.32 14.28
CA ASP A 409 -7.71 8.05 15.09
C ASP A 409 -7.38 7.71 16.54
N ASN A 410 -6.25 7.06 16.78
CA ASN A 410 -5.79 6.67 18.13
C ASN A 410 -4.84 7.70 18.76
N LEU A 411 -4.44 8.73 18.03
CA LEU A 411 -3.37 9.63 18.44
C LEU A 411 -3.67 10.35 19.76
N GLU A 412 -4.86 10.92 19.91
CA GLU A 412 -5.25 11.61 21.16
C GLU A 412 -5.22 10.68 22.37
N ASN A 413 -5.82 9.50 22.24
CA ASN A 413 -5.86 8.52 23.32
C ASN A 413 -4.45 8.08 23.75
N VAL A 414 -3.55 7.90 22.79
CA VAL A 414 -2.16 7.51 23.05
C VAL A 414 -1.39 8.66 23.69
N LEU A 415 -1.56 9.90 23.21
CA LEU A 415 -0.88 11.06 23.79
C LEU A 415 -1.31 11.31 25.23
N ASP A 416 -2.62 11.22 25.54
CA ASP A 416 -3.14 11.38 26.88
C ASP A 416 -2.61 10.27 27.81
N TYR A 417 -2.56 9.03 27.33
CA TYR A 417 -1.99 7.91 28.09
C TYR A 417 -0.48 8.13 28.36
N LEU A 418 0.30 8.48 27.34
CA LEU A 418 1.73 8.72 27.49
C LEU A 418 2.03 9.86 28.46
N LYS A 419 1.23 10.93 28.41
CA LYS A 419 1.35 12.04 29.34
C LYS A 419 1.08 11.58 30.78
N ALA A 420 0.00 10.84 31.01
CA ALA A 420 -0.33 10.33 32.35
C ALA A 420 0.77 9.40 32.91
N GLU A 421 1.29 8.48 32.09
CA GLU A 421 2.34 7.53 32.49
C GLU A 421 3.69 8.19 32.75
N LEU A 422 4.06 9.20 31.99
CA LEU A 422 5.37 9.86 32.08
C LEU A 422 5.37 10.99 33.10
N ASP A 423 4.25 11.62 33.38
CA ASP A 423 4.11 12.61 34.47
C ASP A 423 4.32 11.97 35.85
N TRP A 424 4.18 10.65 35.97
CA TRP A 424 4.49 9.92 37.22
C TRP A 424 5.99 9.69 37.45
N LEU A 425 6.80 9.67 36.37
CA LEU A 425 8.23 9.37 36.44
C LEU A 425 9.04 10.39 37.26
N PRO A 426 8.87 11.71 37.11
CA PRO A 426 9.54 12.71 37.97
C PRO A 426 9.08 12.63 39.42
N THR A 427 7.79 12.39 39.63
CA THR A 427 7.20 12.27 40.99
C THR A 427 7.69 11.02 41.69
N LEU A 428 7.78 9.90 40.99
CA LEU A 428 8.32 8.65 41.54
C LEU A 428 9.82 8.74 41.82
N LEU A 429 10.59 9.35 40.93
CA LEU A 429 12.03 9.58 41.14
C LEU A 429 12.28 10.50 42.33
N PHE A 430 11.49 11.54 42.47
CA PHE A 430 11.53 12.45 43.62
C PHE A 430 11.18 11.74 44.92
N LEU A 431 10.15 10.89 44.93
CA LEU A 431 9.76 10.06 46.07
C LEU A 431 10.84 9.03 46.43
N ILE A 432 11.47 8.41 45.45
CA ILE A 432 12.58 7.46 45.67
C ILE A 432 13.80 8.20 46.24
N VAL A 433 14.12 9.37 45.68
CA VAL A 433 15.23 10.20 46.20
C VAL A 433 14.93 10.68 47.62
N GLN A 434 13.70 11.08 47.91
CA GLN A 434 13.27 11.39 49.28
C GLN A 434 13.42 10.21 50.22
N LEU A 435 12.97 9.02 49.83
CA LEU A 435 13.10 7.77 50.58
C LEU A 435 14.56 7.38 50.82
N LEU A 436 15.40 7.49 49.77
CA LEU A 436 16.83 7.16 49.86
C LEU A 436 17.64 8.17 50.70
N LEU A 437 17.20 9.42 50.71
CA LEU A 437 17.86 10.49 51.51
C LEU A 437 17.26 10.68 52.91
N GLY A 438 16.22 9.90 53.27
CA GLY A 438 15.55 10.00 54.55
C GLY A 438 14.86 11.34 54.77
N LEU A 439 14.45 12.04 53.72
CA LEU A 439 13.78 13.34 53.81
C LEU A 439 12.29 13.16 54.17
N PRO A 440 11.74 14.03 55.01
CA PRO A 440 10.32 13.95 55.39
C PRO A 440 9.37 14.20 54.21
N PRO A 441 8.10 13.72 54.25
CA PRO A 441 7.11 13.94 53.20
C PRO A 441 6.92 15.43 52.87
N PHE A 442 6.65 15.73 51.61
CA PHE A 442 6.51 17.10 51.08
C PHE A 442 5.57 18.00 51.87
N GLN A 443 4.52 17.44 52.47
CA GLN A 443 3.58 18.17 53.32
C GLN A 443 4.21 18.71 54.62
N ASP A 444 5.27 18.09 55.12
CA ASP A 444 5.93 18.50 56.36
C ASP A 444 7.00 19.56 56.12
N ILE A 445 7.53 19.69 54.89
CA ILE A 445 8.55 20.68 54.55
C ILE A 445 7.91 22.04 54.23
N PHE A 446 6.79 22.08 53.57
CA PHE A 446 6.15 23.33 53.13
C PHE A 446 4.98 23.81 54.00
N GLY A 447 4.54 23.01 55.01
CA GLY A 447 3.56 23.42 55.96
C GLY A 447 3.98 24.60 56.87
N ARG A 448 5.28 24.99 56.86
CA ARG A 448 5.83 26.13 57.63
C ARG A 448 6.06 27.42 56.82
N TYR A 449 5.95 27.40 55.49
CA TYR A 449 6.09 28.59 54.67
C TYR A 449 4.83 28.87 53.85
N ARG A 450 3.94 29.65 54.39
CA ARG A 450 2.86 30.32 53.65
C ARG A 450 3.49 31.41 52.78
N HIS A 451 3.87 31.11 51.56
CA HIS A 451 4.09 32.14 50.54
C HIS A 451 3.11 31.94 49.38
N PRO A 452 2.47 33.04 48.88
CA PRO A 452 1.31 32.99 47.99
C PRO A 452 1.66 32.93 46.50
N TRP A 453 2.75 32.26 46.10
CA TRP A 453 3.25 32.29 44.70
C TRP A 453 3.46 30.89 44.10
N VAL A 454 2.66 29.93 44.42
CA VAL A 454 2.70 28.63 43.72
C VAL A 454 1.27 28.17 43.47
N PHE A 455 0.54 28.86 42.65
CA PHE A 455 -0.65 28.42 41.86
C PHE A 455 -1.10 29.63 41.05
N GLY A 456 -0.59 29.74 39.81
CA GLY A 456 -1.07 30.64 38.77
C GLY A 456 -0.67 30.01 37.44
#